data_f6cb18cc86d39e98b21d62653a2a8a3f
#
_entry.id   f6cb18cc86d39e98b21d62653a2a8a3f
#
_cell.length_a   1.000
_cell.length_b   1.000
_cell.length_c   1.000
_cell.angle_alpha   90.00
_cell.angle_beta   90.00
_cell.angle_gamma   90.00
#
_symmetry.space_group_name_H-M   'P 1'
#
loop_
_entity.id
_entity.type
_entity.pdbx_description
1 polymer ?
#
loop_
_entity_poly.entity_id
_entity_poly.type
_entity_poly.pdbx_seq_one_letter_code
_entity_poly.pdbx_strand_id
1 'polypeptide(L)'
;MFQINRRQMLRAGGAAVACSVVGLHHKAFGGPTAKIHETKIISHKPDLYHGWPTVARRNNGNLLLVYSGGRESHVCPFGRVELMRSYDGGDSWTWPQVVMDGPIDDRDAGVLETAKGSILITTFTSLAYVSGLERAEKVEPGEPGAWPADRLARWQAAHRRVNAEERQAALSEWMIRSADGGVTFSGRYPSLVNSPHGPVQLSDGRLLYAGKDLWHGEQGVGVCESTDDGQTWNWLAAIPTREGDSQGAYHELHAVEAADGRIVVQIRNHNKANAGETLQTESEDGGKTWAVPHPIGVWGLPSHLLRLRDGRLLMTYGHRRQPFGNQARVSENHGRTWSEPIIISGDGAGGDLGYPSTVQLDDGSLVTVWYEAMKDMPRAVLRQAKWSLEG
;
A
#
# COMPACT_ATOMS: atom_id res chain seq x y z
N MET A 1 48.96 -17.81 -54.89
CA MET A 1 49.32 -18.80 -55.95
C MET A 1 48.93 -20.16 -55.40
N PHE A 2 48.17 -20.79 -56.13
CA PHE A 2 47.64 -22.19 -56.25
C PHE A 2 46.23 -22.37 -55.72
N GLN A 3 45.40 -22.45 -56.73
CA GLN A 3 44.03 -22.94 -56.82
C GLN A 3 44.02 -24.53 -56.83
N ILE A 4 42.78 -25.00 -56.79
CA ILE A 4 42.33 -26.34 -57.33
C ILE A 4 42.04 -27.37 -56.21
N ASN A 5 40.91 -28.13 -56.18
CA ASN A 5 39.78 -28.33 -57.09
C ASN A 5 38.73 -29.19 -56.41
N ARG A 6 37.53 -29.14 -56.94
CA ARG A 6 36.38 -30.01 -56.60
C ARG A 6 36.53 -31.45 -57.10
N ARG A 7 35.75 -32.32 -56.42
CA ARG A 7 35.28 -33.64 -56.78
C ARG A 7 36.13 -34.87 -56.31
N GLN A 8 35.51 -35.57 -55.34
CA GLN A 8 35.13 -36.95 -55.60
C GLN A 8 34.09 -37.44 -54.60
N MET A 9 32.96 -37.90 -55.12
CA MET A 9 31.97 -38.77 -54.48
C MET A 9 32.57 -40.14 -54.18
N LEU A 10 32.15 -40.76 -53.08
CA LEU A 10 31.67 -42.18 -53.15
C LEU A 10 31.07 -42.60 -51.77
N ARG A 11 29.89 -43.02 -51.86
CA ARG A 11 28.99 -43.87 -51.08
C ARG A 11 29.62 -44.76 -50.00
N ALA A 12 28.98 -44.70 -48.79
CA ALA A 12 28.74 -45.88 -47.96
C ALA A 12 27.50 -45.67 -47.07
N GLY A 13 26.74 -46.70 -47.04
CA GLY A 13 25.40 -46.93 -46.62
C GLY A 13 24.96 -46.49 -45.22
N GLY A 14 23.69 -46.29 -45.18
CA GLY A 14 22.94 -45.75 -44.07
C GLY A 14 22.62 -46.71 -42.94
N ALA A 15 22.33 -46.13 -41.83
CA ALA A 15 21.38 -46.64 -40.86
C ALA A 15 20.61 -45.43 -40.35
N ALA A 16 19.36 -45.31 -40.76
CA ALA A 16 18.43 -44.33 -40.24
C ALA A 16 18.03 -44.77 -38.83
N VAL A 17 18.58 -44.08 -37.82
CA VAL A 17 18.04 -44.14 -36.47
C VAL A 17 16.92 -43.11 -36.43
N ALA A 18 15.68 -43.56 -36.40
CA ALA A 18 14.51 -42.75 -36.14
C ALA A 18 14.52 -42.33 -34.67
N CYS A 19 15.06 -41.14 -34.37
CA CYS A 19 14.80 -40.46 -33.10
C CYS A 19 13.36 -39.97 -33.12
N SER A 20 12.46 -40.71 -32.47
CA SER A 20 11.15 -40.21 -32.07
C SER A 20 11.35 -39.10 -31.05
N VAL A 21 11.29 -37.85 -31.50
CA VAL A 21 11.15 -36.67 -30.65
C VAL A 21 9.75 -36.77 -30.06
N VAL A 22 9.63 -37.30 -28.85
CA VAL A 22 8.44 -37.11 -28.01
C VAL A 22 8.39 -35.60 -27.69
N GLY A 23 7.62 -34.88 -28.47
CA GLY A 23 7.27 -33.49 -28.19
C GLY A 23 6.52 -33.45 -26.87
N LEU A 24 7.22 -33.17 -25.77
CA LEU A 24 6.61 -32.66 -24.56
C LEU A 24 5.98 -31.33 -24.94
N HIS A 25 4.70 -31.37 -25.27
CA HIS A 25 3.87 -30.18 -25.30
C HIS A 25 3.81 -29.69 -23.86
N HIS A 26 4.74 -28.81 -23.46
CA HIS A 26 4.52 -27.94 -22.35
C HIS A 26 3.32 -27.09 -22.75
N LYS A 27 2.14 -27.42 -22.24
CA LYS A 27 1.07 -26.42 -22.11
C LYS A 27 1.70 -25.28 -21.33
N ALA A 28 2.01 -24.18 -21.99
CA ALA A 28 2.23 -22.92 -21.35
C ALA A 28 0.90 -22.61 -20.65
N PHE A 29 0.77 -22.97 -19.38
CA PHE A 29 -0.24 -22.38 -18.53
C PHE A 29 0.14 -20.91 -18.49
N GLY A 30 -0.65 -20.07 -19.13
CA GLY A 30 -0.53 -18.63 -18.97
C GLY A 30 -0.60 -18.33 -17.49
N GLY A 31 0.35 -17.51 -16.96
CA GLY A 31 0.32 -17.10 -15.57
C GLY A 31 -1.00 -16.39 -15.23
N PRO A 32 -1.28 -16.14 -13.93
CA PRO A 32 -2.53 -15.53 -13.50
C PRO A 32 -2.72 -14.16 -14.16
N THR A 33 -3.95 -13.84 -14.55
CA THR A 33 -4.35 -12.58 -15.20
C THR A 33 -5.51 -11.93 -14.48
N ALA A 34 -5.77 -10.65 -14.76
CA ALA A 34 -6.93 -9.94 -14.25
C ALA A 34 -8.00 -9.77 -15.35
N LYS A 35 -9.24 -10.13 -15.03
CA LYS A 35 -10.39 -9.68 -15.79
C LYS A 35 -11.00 -8.49 -15.09
N ILE A 36 -10.75 -7.29 -15.60
CA ILE A 36 -11.30 -6.05 -15.07
C ILE A 36 -12.77 -5.96 -15.50
N HIS A 37 -13.69 -5.88 -14.54
CA HIS A 37 -15.12 -5.73 -14.79
C HIS A 37 -15.51 -4.26 -14.88
N GLU A 38 -14.96 -3.44 -13.98
CA GLU A 38 -15.24 -2.01 -13.93
C GLU A 38 -14.02 -1.27 -13.34
N THR A 39 -13.77 -0.07 -13.82
CA THR A 39 -12.90 0.92 -13.18
C THR A 39 -13.62 2.24 -13.10
N LYS A 40 -13.66 2.86 -11.91
CA LYS A 40 -14.38 4.13 -11.70
C LYS A 40 -13.68 5.03 -10.69
N ILE A 41 -14.00 6.32 -10.75
CA ILE A 41 -13.67 7.30 -9.71
C ILE A 41 -14.75 7.19 -8.64
N ILE A 42 -14.30 7.13 -7.37
CA ILE A 42 -15.19 7.03 -6.21
C ILE A 42 -15.09 8.25 -5.27
N SER A 43 -14.28 9.24 -5.60
CA SER A 43 -14.21 10.51 -4.87
C SER A 43 -15.49 11.32 -5.02
N HIS A 44 -16.14 11.68 -3.91
CA HIS A 44 -17.32 12.56 -3.91
C HIS A 44 -16.97 14.06 -4.04
N LYS A 45 -15.71 14.43 -3.76
CA LYS A 45 -15.21 15.81 -3.81
C LYS A 45 -13.92 15.88 -4.64
N PRO A 46 -13.99 15.72 -5.97
CA PRO A 46 -12.80 15.63 -6.82
C PRO A 46 -12.01 16.95 -6.95
N ASP A 47 -12.51 18.03 -6.42
CA ASP A 47 -11.84 19.32 -6.25
C ASP A 47 -10.84 19.33 -5.08
N LEU A 48 -10.94 18.35 -4.16
CA LEU A 48 -9.99 18.11 -3.09
C LEU A 48 -9.05 16.97 -3.46
N TYR A 49 -7.84 17.02 -2.91
CA TYR A 49 -6.87 15.93 -3.02
C TYR A 49 -7.24 14.82 -2.04
N HIS A 50 -7.37 13.60 -2.53
CA HIS A 50 -7.58 12.40 -1.73
C HIS A 50 -6.37 11.48 -1.89
N GLY A 51 -5.83 10.97 -0.79
CA GLY A 51 -4.62 10.14 -0.82
C GLY A 51 -4.65 8.96 0.14
N TRP A 52 -3.84 7.97 -0.19
CA TRP A 52 -3.46 6.85 0.68
C TRP A 52 -4.67 6.08 1.25
N PRO A 53 -5.52 5.51 0.38
CA PRO A 53 -6.71 4.78 0.82
C PRO A 53 -6.35 3.40 1.35
N THR A 54 -7.18 2.92 2.29
CA THR A 54 -7.23 1.52 2.70
C THR A 54 -8.66 1.04 2.74
N VAL A 55 -8.93 -0.11 2.12
CA VAL A 55 -10.23 -0.78 2.17
C VAL A 55 -10.14 -2.03 3.04
N ALA A 56 -11.14 -2.22 3.92
CA ALA A 56 -11.33 -3.44 4.68
C ALA A 56 -12.73 -4.01 4.42
N ARG A 57 -12.81 -5.34 4.34
CA ARG A 57 -14.09 -6.03 4.30
C ARG A 57 -14.49 -6.44 5.71
N ARG A 58 -15.70 -6.06 6.10
CA ARG A 58 -16.29 -6.39 7.38
C ARG A 58 -16.75 -7.84 7.44
N ASN A 59 -16.91 -8.35 8.66
CA ASN A 59 -17.46 -9.69 8.91
C ASN A 59 -18.88 -9.88 8.35
N ASN A 60 -19.65 -8.80 8.21
CA ASN A 60 -21.00 -8.79 7.61
C ASN A 60 -21.01 -8.57 6.08
N GLY A 61 -19.85 -8.55 5.44
CA GLY A 61 -19.70 -8.36 4.00
C GLY A 61 -19.61 -6.90 3.51
N ASN A 62 -19.99 -5.92 4.33
CA ASN A 62 -19.86 -4.51 3.99
C ASN A 62 -18.38 -4.10 3.86
N LEU A 63 -18.11 -3.01 3.12
CA LEU A 63 -16.77 -2.48 2.98
C LEU A 63 -16.62 -1.16 3.75
N LEU A 64 -15.44 -0.97 4.34
CA LEU A 64 -14.97 0.28 4.91
C LEU A 64 -13.82 0.77 4.06
N LEU A 65 -13.83 2.06 3.71
CA LEU A 65 -12.75 2.72 3.00
C LEU A 65 -12.35 3.96 3.79
N VAL A 66 -11.11 3.99 4.28
CA VAL A 66 -10.51 5.16 4.89
C VAL A 66 -9.44 5.76 4.00
N TYR A 67 -9.25 7.06 4.09
CA TYR A 67 -8.24 7.78 3.33
C TYR A 67 -7.93 9.14 3.97
N SER A 68 -6.82 9.75 3.60
CA SER A 68 -6.53 11.12 3.97
C SER A 68 -7.24 12.07 2.99
N GLY A 69 -8.25 12.77 3.48
CA GLY A 69 -9.08 13.71 2.75
C GLY A 69 -8.95 15.15 3.24
N GLY A 70 -9.84 16.03 2.76
CA GLY A 70 -9.86 17.44 3.14
C GLY A 70 -8.69 18.27 2.59
N ARG A 71 -7.86 17.72 1.73
CA ARG A 71 -6.55 18.25 1.33
C ARG A 71 -6.63 19.17 0.12
N GLU A 72 -5.79 20.20 0.09
CA GLU A 72 -5.58 21.05 -1.10
C GLU A 72 -4.49 20.47 -2.04
N SER A 73 -3.58 19.66 -1.51
CA SER A 73 -2.46 19.06 -2.25
C SER A 73 -1.88 17.88 -1.48
N HIS A 74 -0.93 17.17 -2.12
CA HIS A 74 -0.21 16.04 -1.53
C HIS A 74 0.37 16.35 -0.14
N VAL A 75 0.92 17.54 0.05
CA VAL A 75 1.37 18.06 1.35
C VAL A 75 0.61 19.35 1.63
N CYS A 76 -0.14 19.39 2.73
CA CYS A 76 -0.89 20.56 3.16
C CYS A 76 -1.27 20.44 4.65
N PRO A 77 -1.68 21.53 5.33
CA PRO A 77 -2.03 21.50 6.76
C PRO A 77 -3.47 21.03 7.05
N PHE A 78 -4.23 20.55 6.04
CA PHE A 78 -5.67 20.30 6.16
C PHE A 78 -6.04 18.81 6.12
N GLY A 79 -5.03 17.93 6.12
CA GLY A 79 -5.25 16.49 6.08
C GLY A 79 -6.04 16.01 7.28
N ARG A 80 -7.05 15.17 7.03
CA ARG A 80 -7.88 14.50 8.03
C ARG A 80 -8.25 13.10 7.54
N VAL A 81 -8.64 12.23 8.45
CA VAL A 81 -9.08 10.88 8.08
C VAL A 81 -10.58 10.89 7.80
N GLU A 82 -10.93 10.48 6.59
CA GLU A 82 -12.31 10.33 6.14
C GLU A 82 -12.64 8.85 5.93
N LEU A 83 -13.87 8.45 6.28
CA LEU A 83 -14.40 7.09 6.16
C LEU A 83 -15.60 7.09 5.23
N MET A 84 -15.59 6.20 4.24
CA MET A 84 -16.75 5.85 3.41
C MET A 84 -17.12 4.38 3.63
N ARG A 85 -18.39 4.04 3.40
CA ARG A 85 -18.91 2.68 3.52
C ARG A 85 -19.56 2.25 2.20
N SER A 86 -19.43 0.97 1.88
CA SER A 86 -20.21 0.33 0.83
C SER A 86 -20.99 -0.84 1.39
N TYR A 87 -22.25 -0.94 1.02
CA TYR A 87 -23.20 -1.98 1.42
C TYR A 87 -23.52 -2.94 0.27
N ASP A 88 -22.91 -2.76 -0.88
CA ASP A 88 -23.19 -3.45 -2.15
C ASP A 88 -21.92 -3.93 -2.86
N GLY A 89 -20.87 -4.25 -2.09
CA GLY A 89 -19.63 -4.78 -2.64
C GLY A 89 -18.83 -3.78 -3.48
N GLY A 90 -18.91 -2.49 -3.17
CA GLY A 90 -18.18 -1.42 -3.85
C GLY A 90 -18.93 -0.81 -5.05
N ASP A 91 -20.18 -1.23 -5.31
CA ASP A 91 -20.95 -0.65 -6.43
C ASP A 91 -21.31 0.81 -6.13
N SER A 92 -21.61 1.14 -4.87
CA SER A 92 -21.74 2.52 -4.40
C SER A 92 -21.02 2.75 -3.07
N TRP A 93 -20.73 4.03 -2.78
CA TRP A 93 -20.08 4.49 -1.56
C TRP A 93 -20.87 5.62 -0.91
N THR A 94 -20.95 5.60 0.42
CA THR A 94 -21.56 6.71 1.18
C THR A 94 -20.75 7.99 1.02
N TRP A 95 -21.36 9.13 1.35
CA TRP A 95 -20.61 10.36 1.57
C TRP A 95 -19.58 10.17 2.69
N PRO A 96 -18.40 10.85 2.61
CA PRO A 96 -17.35 10.69 3.60
C PRO A 96 -17.77 11.26 4.95
N GLN A 97 -17.48 10.50 6.01
CA GLN A 97 -17.54 10.90 7.39
C GLN A 97 -16.13 11.23 7.88
N VAL A 98 -15.92 12.39 8.47
CA VAL A 98 -14.66 12.70 9.17
C VAL A 98 -14.62 11.89 10.45
N VAL A 99 -13.60 11.06 10.63
CA VAL A 99 -13.43 10.19 11.81
C VAL A 99 -12.24 10.60 12.68
N MET A 100 -11.27 11.32 12.09
CA MET A 100 -10.15 11.91 12.81
C MET A 100 -9.72 13.20 12.11
N ASP A 101 -9.59 14.29 12.88
CA ASP A 101 -9.11 15.60 12.41
C ASP A 101 -8.27 16.21 13.52
N GLY A 102 -6.96 16.10 13.38
CA GLY A 102 -5.98 16.59 14.35
C GLY A 102 -5.68 18.08 14.20
N PRO A 103 -4.85 18.65 15.10
CA PRO A 103 -4.44 20.05 15.01
C PRO A 103 -3.42 20.31 13.88
N ILE A 104 -2.83 19.26 13.28
CA ILE A 104 -1.88 19.31 12.17
C ILE A 104 -2.26 18.24 11.14
N ASP A 105 -1.51 18.14 10.04
CA ASP A 105 -1.80 17.26 8.91
C ASP A 105 -1.90 15.78 9.33
N ASP A 106 -3.08 15.15 9.21
CA ASP A 106 -3.29 13.70 9.37
C ASP A 106 -3.10 12.99 8.03
N ARG A 107 -2.28 11.91 8.02
CA ARG A 107 -1.83 11.24 6.79
C ARG A 107 -1.91 9.71 6.91
N ASP A 108 -1.92 9.04 5.75
CA ASP A 108 -1.81 7.58 5.58
C ASP A 108 -2.77 6.80 6.50
N ALA A 109 -4.01 6.71 6.08
CA ALA A 109 -5.06 6.06 6.87
C ALA A 109 -5.11 4.55 6.62
N GLY A 110 -5.05 3.76 7.68
CA GLY A 110 -5.27 2.31 7.67
C GLY A 110 -6.59 1.92 8.36
N VAL A 111 -7.19 0.78 7.99
CA VAL A 111 -8.39 0.26 8.64
C VAL A 111 -8.39 -1.27 8.71
N LEU A 112 -8.85 -1.79 9.85
CA LEU A 112 -9.10 -3.20 10.09
C LEU A 112 -10.41 -3.37 10.87
N GLU A 113 -11.27 -4.31 10.50
CA GLU A 113 -12.25 -4.88 11.42
C GLU A 113 -11.71 -6.20 11.99
N THR A 114 -11.67 -6.31 13.31
CA THR A 114 -11.21 -7.51 14.00
C THR A 114 -12.28 -8.62 13.96
N ALA A 115 -11.89 -9.85 14.24
CA ALA A 115 -12.85 -10.97 14.38
C ALA A 115 -13.91 -10.73 15.48
N LYS A 116 -13.63 -9.87 16.46
CA LYS A 116 -14.58 -9.43 17.48
C LYS A 116 -15.52 -8.31 17.02
N GLY A 117 -15.35 -7.81 15.78
CA GLY A 117 -16.16 -6.75 15.20
C GLY A 117 -15.71 -5.33 15.59
N SER A 118 -14.59 -5.17 16.28
CA SER A 118 -14.02 -3.86 16.54
C SER A 118 -13.39 -3.29 15.27
N ILE A 119 -13.55 -1.99 15.04
CA ILE A 119 -12.93 -1.30 13.90
C ILE A 119 -11.78 -0.45 14.44
N LEU A 120 -10.59 -0.68 13.90
CA LEU A 120 -9.40 0.10 14.17
C LEU A 120 -9.10 0.98 12.97
N ILE A 121 -8.81 2.26 13.18
CA ILE A 121 -8.39 3.19 12.14
C ILE A 121 -7.08 3.84 12.61
N THR A 122 -6.06 3.80 11.74
CA THR A 122 -4.73 4.35 12.00
C THR A 122 -4.44 5.57 11.14
N THR A 123 -3.57 6.44 11.61
CA THR A 123 -2.99 7.57 10.88
C THR A 123 -1.68 7.99 11.55
N PHE A 124 -0.91 8.85 10.91
CA PHE A 124 0.15 9.62 11.57
C PHE A 124 -0.01 11.09 11.25
N THR A 125 0.59 11.93 12.08
CA THR A 125 0.57 13.38 11.91
C THR A 125 1.90 13.89 11.37
N SER A 126 1.87 15.01 10.62
CA SER A 126 3.04 15.53 9.93
C SER A 126 3.08 17.05 9.92
N LEU A 127 4.31 17.58 9.99
CA LEU A 127 4.63 18.99 9.78
C LEU A 127 5.35 19.23 8.43
N ALA A 128 5.29 18.26 7.50
CA ALA A 128 5.95 18.38 6.19
C ALA A 128 5.53 19.62 5.38
N TYR A 129 4.35 20.18 5.64
CA TYR A 129 3.84 21.37 4.99
C TYR A 129 4.59 22.65 5.42
N VAL A 130 5.24 22.67 6.59
CA VAL A 130 5.84 23.89 7.18
C VAL A 130 6.90 24.49 6.27
N SER A 131 7.80 23.67 5.75
CA SER A 131 8.86 24.16 4.84
C SER A 131 8.32 24.80 3.54
N GLY A 132 7.14 24.30 3.08
CA GLY A 132 6.43 24.89 1.93
C GLY A 132 5.81 26.26 2.27
N LEU A 133 5.20 26.36 3.44
CA LEU A 133 4.64 27.60 3.94
C LEU A 133 5.72 28.66 4.15
N GLU A 134 6.80 28.32 4.86
CA GLU A 134 7.92 29.25 5.10
C GLU A 134 8.59 29.77 3.80
N ARG A 135 8.66 28.93 2.76
CA ARG A 135 9.11 29.38 1.44
C ARG A 135 8.13 30.37 0.81
N ALA A 136 6.82 30.06 0.88
CA ALA A 136 5.78 30.90 0.31
C ALA A 136 5.69 32.27 0.99
N GLU A 137 5.96 32.34 2.30
CA GLU A 137 5.98 33.59 3.07
C GLU A 137 7.14 34.53 2.69
N LYS A 138 8.19 34.01 2.05
CA LYS A 138 9.36 34.79 1.64
C LYS A 138 9.27 35.33 0.21
N VAL A 139 8.24 34.93 -0.55
CA VAL A 139 8.06 35.35 -1.95
C VAL A 139 7.08 36.52 -1.98
N GLU A 140 7.52 37.64 -2.56
CA GLU A 140 6.67 38.84 -2.69
C GLU A 140 5.50 38.59 -3.66
N PRO A 141 4.33 39.19 -3.38
CA PRO A 141 3.18 39.07 -4.27
C PRO A 141 3.49 39.52 -5.70
N GLY A 142 3.21 38.67 -6.69
CA GLY A 142 3.47 38.90 -8.10
C GLY A 142 4.80 38.34 -8.63
N GLU A 143 5.69 37.90 -7.75
CA GLU A 143 6.94 37.26 -8.15
C GLU A 143 6.69 35.79 -8.55
N PRO A 144 7.59 35.22 -9.41
CA PRO A 144 7.51 33.81 -9.76
C PRO A 144 7.56 32.90 -8.52
N GLY A 145 6.55 32.05 -8.37
CA GLY A 145 6.42 31.15 -7.23
C GLY A 145 5.60 31.71 -6.05
N ALA A 146 5.11 32.98 -6.14
CA ALA A 146 4.18 33.50 -5.17
C ALA A 146 2.86 32.70 -5.15
N TRP A 147 2.39 32.38 -3.95
CA TRP A 147 1.08 31.77 -3.81
C TRP A 147 -0.04 32.80 -3.92
N PRO A 148 -1.24 32.41 -4.38
CA PRO A 148 -2.42 33.26 -4.25
C PRO A 148 -2.63 33.68 -2.80
N ALA A 149 -2.95 34.95 -2.59
CA ALA A 149 -3.04 35.56 -1.24
C ALA A 149 -4.03 34.81 -0.32
N ASP A 150 -5.15 34.34 -0.87
CA ASP A 150 -6.15 33.56 -0.15
C ASP A 150 -5.61 32.18 0.28
N ARG A 151 -4.81 31.52 -0.55
CA ARG A 151 -4.14 30.26 -0.19
C ARG A 151 -3.14 30.47 0.93
N LEU A 152 -2.28 31.48 0.81
CA LEU A 152 -1.30 31.79 1.84
C LEU A 152 -1.97 32.10 3.19
N ALA A 153 -3.02 32.92 3.17
CA ALA A 153 -3.78 33.27 4.38
C ALA A 153 -4.42 32.04 5.04
N ARG A 154 -5.01 31.12 4.25
CA ARG A 154 -5.60 29.86 4.79
C ARG A 154 -4.53 28.98 5.43
N TRP A 155 -3.38 28.80 4.79
CA TRP A 155 -2.30 27.97 5.32
C TRP A 155 -1.70 28.59 6.59
N GLN A 156 -1.51 29.90 6.63
CA GLN A 156 -1.08 30.63 7.83
C GLN A 156 -2.09 30.49 8.97
N ALA A 157 -3.38 30.60 8.68
CA ALA A 157 -4.42 30.43 9.69
C ALA A 157 -4.41 29.01 10.26
N ALA A 158 -4.30 27.99 9.40
CA ALA A 158 -4.18 26.59 9.82
C ALA A 158 -2.92 26.35 10.67
N HIS A 159 -1.77 26.93 10.28
CA HIS A 159 -0.51 26.78 11.01
C HIS A 159 -0.57 27.46 12.40
N ARG A 160 -1.27 28.59 12.51
CA ARG A 160 -1.36 29.39 13.76
C ARG A 160 -2.46 28.92 14.71
N ARG A 161 -3.30 27.95 14.32
CA ARG A 161 -4.40 27.46 15.21
C ARG A 161 -3.88 26.80 16.49
N VAL A 162 -2.62 26.34 16.48
CA VAL A 162 -1.88 25.84 17.62
C VAL A 162 -0.47 26.43 17.65
N ASN A 163 0.13 26.57 18.82
CA ASN A 163 1.49 27.09 18.98
C ASN A 163 2.56 26.04 18.59
N ALA A 164 3.83 26.40 18.65
CA ALA A 164 4.94 25.53 18.23
C ALA A 164 5.07 24.28 19.12
N GLU A 165 4.89 24.41 20.42
CA GLU A 165 4.95 23.32 21.39
C GLU A 165 3.80 22.33 21.16
N GLU A 166 2.59 22.84 21.00
CA GLU A 166 1.40 22.04 20.68
C GLU A 166 1.53 21.31 19.36
N ARG A 167 2.14 21.93 18.32
CA ARG A 167 2.42 21.24 17.05
C ARG A 167 3.40 20.08 17.22
N GLN A 168 4.46 20.26 18.01
CA GLN A 168 5.41 19.17 18.29
C GLN A 168 4.75 18.06 19.10
N ALA A 169 3.97 18.38 20.12
CA ALA A 169 3.23 17.42 20.92
C ALA A 169 2.12 16.67 20.13
N ALA A 170 1.68 17.23 19.01
CA ALA A 170 0.70 16.59 18.13
C ALA A 170 1.33 15.58 17.15
N LEU A 171 2.67 15.55 16.98
CA LEU A 171 3.35 14.57 16.16
C LEU A 171 3.30 13.21 16.84
N SER A 172 2.66 12.25 16.21
CA SER A 172 2.60 10.85 16.66
C SER A 172 2.00 9.94 15.57
N GLU A 173 2.06 8.65 15.83
CA GLU A 173 1.28 7.61 15.21
C GLU A 173 0.01 7.41 16.04
N TRP A 174 -1.14 7.57 15.41
CA TRP A 174 -2.43 7.59 16.10
C TRP A 174 -3.33 6.44 15.67
N MET A 175 -4.12 5.97 16.61
CA MET A 175 -5.19 5.02 16.38
C MET A 175 -6.47 5.49 17.08
N ILE A 176 -7.62 5.13 16.47
CA ILE A 176 -8.95 5.19 17.11
C ILE A 176 -9.60 3.83 16.97
N ARG A 177 -10.48 3.50 17.90
CA ARG A 177 -11.18 2.22 17.96
C ARG A 177 -12.69 2.45 18.11
N SER A 178 -13.46 1.66 17.35
CA SER A 178 -14.91 1.54 17.52
C SER A 178 -15.27 0.12 17.96
N ALA A 179 -16.18 0.01 18.91
CA ALA A 179 -16.75 -1.28 19.36
C ALA A 179 -18.22 -1.43 18.97
N ASP A 180 -18.79 -0.49 18.24
CA ASP A 180 -20.21 -0.41 17.87
C ASP A 180 -20.44 -0.39 16.36
N GLY A 181 -19.49 -0.96 15.59
CA GLY A 181 -19.57 -1.04 14.13
C GLY A 181 -19.28 0.26 13.39
N GLY A 182 -18.55 1.18 14.02
CA GLY A 182 -18.15 2.45 13.44
C GLY A 182 -19.20 3.56 13.60
N VAL A 183 -20.13 3.41 14.56
CA VAL A 183 -21.09 4.47 14.91
C VAL A 183 -20.38 5.54 15.75
N THR A 184 -19.61 5.11 16.76
CA THR A 184 -18.76 5.97 17.56
C THR A 184 -17.32 5.44 17.59
N PHE A 185 -16.37 6.34 17.84
CA PHE A 185 -14.96 6.02 18.00
C PHE A 185 -14.43 6.56 19.32
N SER A 186 -13.42 5.89 19.86
CA SER A 186 -12.67 6.35 21.03
C SER A 186 -11.94 7.67 20.74
N GLY A 187 -11.42 8.34 21.77
CA GLY A 187 -10.33 9.28 21.60
C GLY A 187 -9.14 8.63 20.92
N ARG A 188 -8.29 9.42 20.26
CA ARG A 188 -7.04 8.92 19.66
C ARG A 188 -6.04 8.50 20.73
N TYR A 189 -5.31 7.43 20.45
CA TYR A 189 -4.23 6.91 21.30
C TYR A 189 -3.04 6.47 20.43
N PRO A 190 -1.81 6.40 20.96
CA PRO A 190 -0.64 6.02 20.20
C PRO A 190 -0.71 4.58 19.68
N SER A 191 -0.25 4.33 18.45
CA SER A 191 -0.16 3.00 17.83
C SER A 191 1.26 2.44 17.79
N LEU A 192 2.25 3.12 18.35
CA LEU A 192 3.69 2.84 18.41
C LEU A 192 4.41 2.85 17.07
N VAL A 193 3.76 2.45 15.98
CA VAL A 193 4.26 2.50 14.61
C VAL A 193 3.16 2.98 13.69
N ASN A 194 3.55 3.46 12.52
CA ASN A 194 2.64 3.70 11.40
C ASN A 194 3.10 2.96 10.15
N SER A 195 2.12 2.54 9.40
CA SER A 195 2.20 2.18 8.00
C SER A 195 0.83 2.41 7.35
N PRO A 196 0.75 2.82 6.08
CA PRO A 196 -0.51 2.82 5.37
C PRO A 196 -1.08 1.39 5.39
N HIS A 197 -2.38 1.21 5.25
CA HIS A 197 -3.08 -0.07 5.34
C HIS A 197 -3.34 -0.59 6.77
N GLY A 198 -2.61 -0.16 7.80
CA GLY A 198 -2.89 -0.49 9.19
C GLY A 198 -2.46 -1.90 9.62
N PRO A 199 -2.92 -2.35 10.81
CA PRO A 199 -2.63 -3.68 11.35
C PRO A 199 -3.40 -4.80 10.63
N VAL A 200 -2.93 -6.03 10.83
CA VAL A 200 -3.60 -7.26 10.38
C VAL A 200 -3.94 -8.14 11.58
N GLN A 201 -4.93 -9.03 11.42
CA GLN A 201 -5.23 -10.04 12.45
C GLN A 201 -4.62 -11.38 12.03
N LEU A 202 -3.91 -12.01 12.96
CA LEU A 202 -3.34 -13.35 12.81
C LEU A 202 -4.39 -14.43 13.14
N SER A 203 -4.15 -15.66 12.71
CA SER A 203 -5.03 -16.81 12.93
C SER A 203 -5.18 -17.17 14.40
N ASP A 204 -4.20 -16.82 15.24
CA ASP A 204 -4.26 -17.00 16.70
C ASP A 204 -5.09 -15.92 17.42
N GLY A 205 -5.62 -14.95 16.70
CA GLY A 205 -6.46 -13.87 17.20
C GLY A 205 -5.69 -12.60 17.61
N ARG A 206 -4.36 -12.64 17.69
CA ARG A 206 -3.55 -11.44 17.92
C ARG A 206 -3.67 -10.49 16.74
N LEU A 207 -3.46 -9.22 17.00
CA LEU A 207 -3.26 -8.21 15.97
C LEU A 207 -1.77 -7.91 15.85
N LEU A 208 -1.29 -7.80 14.62
CA LEU A 208 0.10 -7.45 14.31
C LEU A 208 0.12 -6.17 13.48
N TYR A 209 0.96 -5.21 13.87
CA TYR A 209 1.16 -3.98 13.11
C TYR A 209 2.65 -3.86 12.74
N ALA A 210 2.95 -4.14 11.47
CA ALA A 210 4.28 -3.90 10.91
C ALA A 210 4.37 -2.46 10.44
N GLY A 211 5.36 -1.71 10.92
CA GLY A 211 5.46 -0.30 10.61
C GLY A 211 6.77 0.33 11.08
N LYS A 212 6.77 1.64 11.06
CA LYS A 212 7.88 2.49 11.48
C LYS A 212 7.45 3.40 12.61
N ASP A 213 8.25 3.48 13.68
CA ASP A 213 8.23 4.56 14.63
C ASP A 213 8.75 5.83 13.95
N LEU A 214 7.88 6.82 13.76
CA LEU A 214 8.21 8.04 13.03
C LEU A 214 8.70 9.17 13.93
N TRP A 215 8.22 9.21 15.19
CA TRP A 215 8.36 10.39 16.05
C TRP A 215 8.89 10.09 17.44
N HIS A 216 8.81 8.85 17.89
CA HIS A 216 9.21 8.42 19.23
C HIS A 216 10.32 7.38 19.12
N GLY A 217 11.34 7.49 19.94
CA GLY A 217 12.45 6.56 19.93
C GLY A 217 13.46 6.75 18.79
N GLU A 218 14.03 5.65 18.31
CA GLU A 218 15.12 5.66 17.32
C GLU A 218 14.63 5.59 15.86
N GLN A 219 13.37 5.87 15.59
CA GLN A 219 12.72 5.69 14.29
C GLN A 219 12.85 4.24 13.77
N GLY A 220 12.72 3.29 14.69
CA GLY A 220 12.86 1.88 14.42
C GLY A 220 11.80 1.33 13.46
N VAL A 221 12.17 0.31 12.70
CA VAL A 221 11.25 -0.45 11.84
C VAL A 221 11.06 -1.82 12.47
N GLY A 222 9.81 -2.22 12.66
CA GLY A 222 9.51 -3.47 13.34
C GLY A 222 8.03 -3.79 13.38
N VAL A 223 7.66 -4.61 14.32
CA VAL A 223 6.28 -5.03 14.53
C VAL A 223 5.84 -4.80 15.95
N CYS A 224 4.60 -4.38 16.09
CA CYS A 224 3.90 -4.28 17.37
C CYS A 224 2.75 -5.29 17.39
N GLU A 225 2.36 -5.75 18.57
CA GLU A 225 1.23 -6.65 18.75
C GLU A 225 0.22 -6.09 19.73
N SER A 226 -1.04 -6.53 19.54
CA SER A 226 -2.11 -6.38 20.52
C SER A 226 -2.79 -7.72 20.76
N THR A 227 -3.00 -8.05 22.03
CA THR A 227 -3.73 -9.27 22.48
C THR A 227 -5.10 -8.95 23.07
N ASP A 228 -5.45 -7.67 23.15
CA ASP A 228 -6.68 -7.15 23.77
C ASP A 228 -7.60 -6.45 22.78
N ASP A 229 -7.59 -6.89 21.52
CA ASP A 229 -8.46 -6.38 20.45
C ASP A 229 -8.17 -4.91 20.09
N GLY A 230 -6.88 -4.54 20.10
CA GLY A 230 -6.39 -3.24 19.68
C GLY A 230 -6.50 -2.13 20.72
N GLN A 231 -6.82 -2.46 21.98
CA GLN A 231 -6.91 -1.46 23.05
C GLN A 231 -5.52 -0.99 23.50
N THR A 232 -4.57 -1.94 23.61
CA THR A 232 -3.17 -1.65 23.90
C THR A 232 -2.23 -2.34 22.91
N TRP A 233 -1.08 -1.75 22.69
CA TRP A 233 -0.05 -2.21 21.77
C TRP A 233 1.29 -2.30 22.47
N ASN A 234 2.03 -3.37 22.15
CA ASN A 234 3.37 -3.60 22.67
C ASN A 234 4.32 -3.83 21.50
N TRP A 235 5.54 -3.31 21.60
CA TRP A 235 6.61 -3.65 20.68
C TRP A 235 6.93 -5.13 20.80
N LEU A 236 6.89 -5.85 19.67
CA LEU A 236 7.17 -7.28 19.64
C LEU A 236 8.60 -7.56 19.19
N ALA A 237 9.01 -7.04 18.03
CA ALA A 237 10.32 -7.29 17.46
C ALA A 237 10.74 -6.21 16.46
N ALA A 238 12.04 -5.93 16.38
CA ALA A 238 12.63 -5.15 15.32
C ALA A 238 12.80 -6.00 14.04
N ILE A 239 12.60 -5.39 12.87
CA ILE A 239 12.98 -5.98 11.59
C ILE A 239 14.46 -5.67 11.36
N PRO A 240 15.32 -6.67 11.07
CA PRO A 240 16.73 -6.44 10.83
C PRO A 240 16.98 -5.59 9.59
N THR A 241 18.12 -4.93 9.54
CA THR A 241 18.56 -4.12 8.41
C THR A 241 19.55 -4.90 7.57
N ARG A 242 19.46 -4.85 6.24
CA ARG A 242 20.47 -5.41 5.34
C ARG A 242 21.80 -4.71 5.56
N GLU A 243 22.89 -5.43 5.30
CA GLU A 243 24.23 -4.84 5.28
C GLU A 243 24.29 -3.67 4.27
N GLY A 244 24.77 -2.53 4.73
CA GLY A 244 24.90 -1.29 3.93
C GLY A 244 23.62 -0.46 3.81
N ASP A 245 22.49 -0.92 4.33
CA ASP A 245 21.25 -0.15 4.36
C ASP A 245 21.14 0.71 5.62
N SER A 246 20.42 1.81 5.51
CA SER A 246 19.87 2.56 6.65
C SER A 246 18.46 2.10 6.95
N GLN A 247 18.18 1.71 8.18
CA GLN A 247 16.83 1.36 8.63
C GLN A 247 15.87 2.54 8.47
N GLY A 248 16.37 3.77 8.65
CA GLY A 248 15.59 5.00 8.41
C GLY A 248 15.04 5.15 6.99
N ALA A 249 15.59 4.42 6.00
CA ALA A 249 15.13 4.39 4.62
C ALA A 249 14.16 3.22 4.31
N TYR A 250 13.75 2.44 5.30
CA TYR A 250 12.64 1.50 5.23
C TYR A 250 11.35 2.22 5.62
N HIS A 251 10.32 2.08 4.80
CA HIS A 251 9.04 2.78 4.96
C HIS A 251 7.86 1.87 4.64
N GLU A 252 6.67 2.27 5.06
CA GLU A 252 5.39 1.79 4.57
C GLU A 252 5.33 0.25 4.42
N LEU A 253 5.37 -0.42 5.57
CA LEU A 253 5.32 -1.87 5.66
C LEU A 253 3.87 -2.37 5.59
N HIS A 254 3.67 -3.59 5.06
CA HIS A 254 2.41 -4.30 5.24
C HIS A 254 2.66 -5.79 5.48
N ALA A 255 1.87 -6.38 6.37
CA ALA A 255 1.98 -7.77 6.79
C ALA A 255 0.85 -8.64 6.22
N VAL A 256 1.10 -9.94 6.09
CA VAL A 256 0.07 -10.96 5.90
C VAL A 256 0.53 -12.28 6.52
N GLU A 257 -0.38 -13.02 7.14
CA GLU A 257 -0.14 -14.39 7.55
C GLU A 257 -0.55 -15.34 6.41
N ALA A 258 0.39 -16.12 5.91
CA ALA A 258 0.17 -17.15 4.91
C ALA A 258 -0.54 -18.37 5.49
N ALA A 259 -1.06 -19.27 4.64
CA ALA A 259 -1.82 -20.45 5.07
C ALA A 259 -0.96 -21.47 5.85
N ASP A 260 0.36 -21.44 5.73
CA ASP A 260 1.29 -22.26 6.50
C ASP A 260 1.72 -21.65 7.85
N GLY A 261 1.14 -20.49 8.22
CA GLY A 261 1.45 -19.76 9.44
C GLY A 261 2.67 -18.82 9.35
N ARG A 262 3.37 -18.80 8.22
CA ARG A 262 4.44 -17.83 7.94
C ARG A 262 3.85 -16.42 7.88
N ILE A 263 4.49 -15.47 8.54
CA ILE A 263 4.15 -14.05 8.39
C ILE A 263 5.11 -13.44 7.37
N VAL A 264 4.56 -12.82 6.35
CA VAL A 264 5.29 -12.10 5.30
C VAL A 264 5.08 -10.61 5.51
N VAL A 265 6.17 -9.83 5.52
CA VAL A 265 6.13 -8.36 5.55
C VAL A 265 6.85 -7.82 4.33
N GLN A 266 6.19 -6.95 3.59
CA GLN A 266 6.81 -6.20 2.50
C GLN A 266 7.10 -4.77 2.93
N ILE A 267 8.20 -4.21 2.39
CA ILE A 267 8.82 -2.96 2.85
C ILE A 267 9.10 -2.08 1.63
N ARG A 268 8.65 -0.84 1.66
CA ARG A 268 9.07 0.18 0.71
C ARG A 268 10.51 0.59 1.00
N ASN A 269 11.40 0.41 0.01
CA ASN A 269 12.82 0.67 0.16
C ASN A 269 13.26 1.98 -0.52
N HIS A 270 13.82 2.90 0.27
CA HIS A 270 14.45 4.14 -0.21
C HIS A 270 15.98 4.11 -0.14
N ASN A 271 16.59 3.00 0.28
CA ASN A 271 18.04 2.84 0.23
C ASN A 271 18.54 2.84 -1.22
N LYS A 272 19.79 3.24 -1.46
CA LYS A 272 20.39 3.28 -2.80
C LYS A 272 20.45 1.90 -3.45
N ALA A 273 20.81 0.88 -2.67
CA ALA A 273 20.73 -0.50 -3.11
C ALA A 273 19.25 -0.88 -3.30
N ASN A 274 18.90 -1.31 -4.51
CA ASN A 274 17.52 -1.66 -4.89
C ASN A 274 16.51 -0.52 -4.67
N ALA A 275 16.89 0.75 -4.88
CA ALA A 275 16.00 1.89 -4.68
C ALA A 275 14.70 1.74 -5.49
N GLY A 276 13.57 1.83 -4.79
CA GLY A 276 12.24 1.64 -5.39
C GLY A 276 11.84 0.20 -5.63
N GLU A 277 12.67 -0.80 -5.29
CA GLU A 277 12.28 -2.20 -5.24
C GLU A 277 11.61 -2.52 -3.90
N THR A 278 10.53 -3.28 -3.94
CA THR A 278 9.91 -3.83 -2.73
C THR A 278 10.84 -4.86 -2.11
N LEU A 279 11.18 -4.68 -0.84
CA LEU A 279 11.85 -5.71 -0.06
C LEU A 279 10.81 -6.55 0.68
N GLN A 280 11.22 -7.75 1.07
CA GLN A 280 10.41 -8.68 1.84
C GLN A 280 11.22 -9.28 2.97
N THR A 281 10.59 -9.52 4.11
CA THR A 281 11.10 -10.28 5.25
C THR A 281 10.01 -11.21 5.76
N GLU A 282 10.42 -12.30 6.42
CA GLU A 282 9.51 -13.32 6.91
C GLU A 282 9.81 -13.67 8.37
N SER A 283 8.73 -14.11 9.06
CA SER A 283 8.80 -14.71 10.39
C SER A 283 8.10 -16.08 10.38
N GLU A 284 8.72 -17.08 11.02
CA GLU A 284 8.16 -18.42 11.18
C GLU A 284 7.75 -18.74 12.64
N ASP A 285 7.87 -17.75 13.53
CA ASP A 285 7.66 -17.91 14.98
C ASP A 285 6.61 -16.94 15.54
N GLY A 286 5.69 -16.51 14.69
CA GLY A 286 4.59 -15.62 15.07
C GLY A 286 5.01 -14.17 15.25
N GLY A 287 6.03 -13.71 14.53
CA GLY A 287 6.50 -12.33 14.53
C GLY A 287 7.59 -12.00 15.54
N LYS A 288 8.13 -12.98 16.26
CA LYS A 288 9.14 -12.77 17.30
C LYS A 288 10.54 -12.58 16.74
N THR A 289 10.85 -13.27 15.63
CA THR A 289 12.12 -13.09 14.89
C THR A 289 11.84 -12.94 13.40
N TRP A 290 12.73 -12.24 12.70
CA TRP A 290 12.57 -11.87 11.29
C TRP A 290 13.83 -12.17 10.50
N ALA A 291 13.66 -12.67 9.28
CA ALA A 291 14.74 -12.81 8.32
C ALA A 291 15.30 -11.43 7.93
N VAL A 292 16.55 -11.38 7.47
CA VAL A 292 17.10 -10.15 6.88
C VAL A 292 16.30 -9.84 5.60
N PRO A 293 15.79 -8.60 5.44
CA PRO A 293 15.03 -8.23 4.26
C PRO A 293 15.79 -8.49 2.97
N HIS A 294 15.09 -8.98 1.94
CA HIS A 294 15.66 -9.31 0.64
C HIS A 294 14.80 -8.75 -0.51
N PRO A 295 15.39 -8.46 -1.69
CA PRO A 295 14.64 -8.03 -2.86
C PRO A 295 13.80 -9.19 -3.42
N ILE A 296 12.61 -8.85 -3.97
CA ILE A 296 11.70 -9.82 -4.59
C ILE A 296 11.51 -9.60 -6.10
N GLY A 297 12.33 -8.73 -6.72
CA GLY A 297 12.25 -8.44 -8.15
C GLY A 297 11.02 -7.60 -8.53
N VAL A 298 10.44 -6.86 -7.58
CA VAL A 298 9.23 -6.04 -7.80
C VAL A 298 9.52 -4.58 -7.55
N TRP A 299 9.40 -3.78 -8.59
CA TRP A 299 9.49 -2.32 -8.51
C TRP A 299 8.09 -1.72 -8.29
N GLY A 300 7.62 -1.72 -7.06
CA GLY A 300 6.27 -1.28 -6.73
C GLY A 300 6.14 -0.73 -5.31
N LEU A 301 5.44 0.41 -5.13
CA LEU A 301 5.45 1.18 -3.89
C LEU A 301 4.10 1.81 -3.58
N PRO A 302 3.66 1.77 -2.31
CA PRO A 302 3.85 0.67 -1.38
C PRO A 302 3.04 -0.54 -1.82
N SER A 303 3.26 -1.67 -1.18
CA SER A 303 2.47 -2.88 -1.43
C SER A 303 1.43 -3.11 -0.34
N HIS A 304 0.29 -3.65 -0.74
CA HIS A 304 -0.72 -4.24 0.15
C HIS A 304 -0.74 -5.75 -0.06
N LEU A 305 -0.79 -6.51 1.02
CA LEU A 305 -0.83 -7.96 1.02
C LEU A 305 -2.20 -8.46 1.48
N LEU A 306 -2.70 -9.48 0.80
CA LEU A 306 -3.98 -10.13 1.11
C LEU A 306 -3.82 -11.65 0.98
N ARG A 307 -4.29 -12.41 1.97
CA ARG A 307 -4.50 -13.85 1.80
C ARG A 307 -5.88 -14.09 1.18
N LEU A 308 -5.88 -14.69 0.00
CA LEU A 308 -7.10 -15.11 -0.68
C LEU A 308 -7.74 -16.32 0.05
N ARG A 309 -9.03 -16.55 -0.17
CA ARG A 309 -9.75 -17.67 0.46
C ARG A 309 -9.22 -19.04 0.07
N ASP A 310 -8.58 -19.16 -1.09
CA ASP A 310 -7.93 -20.39 -1.55
C ASP A 310 -6.52 -20.60 -0.95
N GLY A 311 -6.07 -19.68 -0.11
CA GLY A 311 -4.78 -19.73 0.58
C GLY A 311 -3.63 -19.08 -0.16
N ARG A 312 -3.78 -18.69 -1.43
CA ARG A 312 -2.78 -17.89 -2.16
C ARG A 312 -2.62 -16.51 -1.54
N LEU A 313 -1.45 -15.92 -1.72
CA LEU A 313 -1.21 -14.52 -1.36
C LEU A 313 -1.33 -13.65 -2.61
N LEU A 314 -1.99 -12.52 -2.45
CA LEU A 314 -2.07 -11.44 -3.44
C LEU A 314 -1.31 -10.24 -2.89
N MET A 315 -0.36 -9.68 -3.67
CA MET A 315 0.16 -8.35 -3.45
C MET A 315 -0.39 -7.39 -4.50
N THR A 316 -0.76 -6.20 -4.10
CA THR A 316 -1.08 -5.09 -5.00
C THR A 316 -0.16 -3.91 -4.69
N TYR A 317 0.29 -3.18 -5.72
CA TYR A 317 1.26 -2.10 -5.56
C TYR A 317 1.10 -1.02 -6.63
N GLY A 318 1.51 0.21 -6.29
CA GLY A 318 1.59 1.31 -7.23
C GLY A 318 2.80 1.16 -8.16
N HIS A 319 2.57 1.10 -9.47
CA HIS A 319 3.61 1.06 -10.49
C HIS A 319 3.89 2.48 -10.99
N ARG A 320 4.92 3.13 -10.42
CA ARG A 320 5.29 4.54 -10.69
C ARG A 320 6.29 4.68 -11.83
N ARG A 321 6.16 3.86 -12.87
CA ARG A 321 6.92 3.85 -14.12
C ARG A 321 5.95 3.78 -15.29
N GLN A 322 6.39 4.09 -16.51
CA GLN A 322 5.56 3.93 -17.70
C GLN A 322 5.32 2.43 -18.02
N PRO A 323 4.06 2.06 -18.27
CA PRO A 323 2.82 2.82 -18.09
C PRO A 323 2.48 2.97 -16.61
N PHE A 324 2.16 4.22 -16.19
CA PHE A 324 1.79 4.50 -14.79
C PHE A 324 0.46 3.86 -14.43
N GLY A 325 0.38 3.25 -13.23
CA GLY A 325 -0.85 2.60 -12.77
C GLY A 325 -0.63 1.71 -11.56
N ASN A 326 -1.47 0.69 -11.41
CA ASN A 326 -1.37 -0.28 -10.33
C ASN A 326 -1.32 -1.69 -10.87
N GLN A 327 -0.55 -2.53 -10.21
CA GLN A 327 -0.34 -3.92 -10.57
C GLN A 327 -0.55 -4.83 -9.37
N ALA A 328 -0.76 -6.11 -9.66
CA ALA A 328 -0.80 -7.17 -8.67
C ALA A 328 0.17 -8.30 -9.03
N ARG A 329 0.48 -9.14 -8.05
CA ARG A 329 1.15 -10.44 -8.22
C ARG A 329 0.56 -11.45 -7.26
N VAL A 330 0.63 -12.71 -7.62
CA VAL A 330 0.14 -13.82 -6.81
C VAL A 330 1.31 -14.70 -6.39
N SER A 331 1.25 -15.18 -5.16
CA SER A 331 2.13 -16.23 -4.66
C SER A 331 1.33 -17.48 -4.34
N GLU A 332 1.71 -18.61 -4.92
CA GLU A 332 1.12 -19.93 -4.69
C GLU A 332 1.90 -20.75 -3.63
N ASN A 333 2.97 -20.17 -3.10
CA ASN A 333 3.90 -20.84 -2.19
C ASN A 333 4.21 -20.01 -0.94
N HIS A 334 3.17 -19.35 -0.39
CA HIS A 334 3.25 -18.64 0.88
C HIS A 334 4.25 -17.47 0.89
N GLY A 335 4.33 -16.72 -0.21
CA GLY A 335 5.19 -15.56 -0.35
C GLY A 335 6.64 -15.86 -0.74
N ARG A 336 7.01 -17.13 -1.00
CA ARG A 336 8.39 -17.47 -1.38
C ARG A 336 8.75 -17.01 -2.78
N THR A 337 7.79 -17.04 -3.69
CA THR A 337 7.92 -16.46 -5.04
C THR A 337 6.62 -15.78 -5.47
N TRP A 338 6.74 -14.85 -6.39
CA TRP A 338 5.63 -14.05 -6.91
C TRP A 338 5.51 -14.22 -8.43
N SER A 339 4.29 -14.23 -8.94
CA SER A 339 3.99 -14.33 -10.37
C SER A 339 4.55 -13.16 -11.17
N GLU A 340 4.44 -13.21 -12.50
CA GLU A 340 4.56 -12.03 -13.34
C GLU A 340 3.50 -10.96 -12.99
N PRO A 341 3.74 -9.68 -13.35
CA PRO A 341 2.82 -8.60 -13.01
C PRO A 341 1.46 -8.77 -13.69
N ILE A 342 0.40 -8.58 -12.92
CA ILE A 342 -0.99 -8.54 -13.35
C ILE A 342 -1.41 -7.07 -13.36
N ILE A 343 -1.83 -6.55 -14.50
CA ILE A 343 -2.18 -5.13 -14.65
C ILE A 343 -3.59 -4.88 -14.15
N ILE A 344 -3.73 -3.99 -13.16
CA ILE A 344 -5.02 -3.52 -12.64
C ILE A 344 -5.43 -2.20 -13.29
N SER A 345 -4.46 -1.29 -13.46
CA SER A 345 -4.63 -0.04 -14.22
C SER A 345 -3.32 0.34 -14.89
N GLY A 346 -3.37 1.10 -15.99
CA GLY A 346 -2.20 1.51 -16.75
C GLY A 346 -2.39 2.85 -17.45
N ASP A 347 -3.36 3.65 -17.00
CA ASP A 347 -3.79 4.91 -17.60
C ASP A 347 -3.48 6.15 -16.73
N GLY A 348 -2.57 6.01 -15.74
CA GLY A 348 -2.16 7.09 -14.86
C GLY A 348 -1.42 8.21 -15.59
N ALA A 349 -1.67 9.45 -15.17
CA ALA A 349 -1.05 10.64 -15.77
C ALA A 349 0.41 10.85 -15.33
N GLY A 350 0.84 10.26 -14.21
CA GLY A 350 2.18 10.44 -13.64
C GLY A 350 2.39 9.61 -12.39
N GLY A 351 3.48 9.87 -11.68
CA GLY A 351 3.89 9.09 -10.50
C GLY A 351 3.17 9.41 -9.20
N ASP A 352 2.26 10.39 -9.18
CA ASP A 352 1.43 10.69 -7.99
C ASP A 352 0.20 9.78 -7.96
N LEU A 353 0.45 8.53 -7.63
CA LEU A 353 -0.53 7.43 -7.62
C LEU A 353 -0.09 6.31 -6.67
N GLY A 354 -0.99 5.39 -6.42
CA GLY A 354 -0.70 4.10 -5.78
C GLY A 354 -1.42 3.91 -4.48
N TYR A 355 -0.75 3.24 -3.53
CA TYR A 355 -1.34 2.77 -2.28
C TYR A 355 -2.59 1.92 -2.54
N PRO A 356 -2.51 0.96 -3.48
CA PRO A 356 -3.65 0.09 -3.73
C PRO A 356 -3.90 -0.77 -2.49
N SER A 357 -5.16 -0.90 -2.14
CA SER A 357 -5.64 -1.79 -1.09
C SER A 357 -6.75 -2.66 -1.65
N THR A 358 -6.72 -3.97 -1.38
CA THR A 358 -7.59 -4.96 -2.03
C THR A 358 -8.31 -5.81 -1.02
N VAL A 359 -9.59 -6.07 -1.28
CA VAL A 359 -10.41 -7.04 -0.54
C VAL A 359 -11.02 -8.05 -1.50
N GLN A 360 -11.29 -9.27 -1.00
CA GLN A 360 -11.99 -10.30 -1.75
C GLN A 360 -13.46 -10.37 -1.28
N LEU A 361 -14.41 -10.29 -2.22
CA LEU A 361 -15.84 -10.39 -1.99
C LEU A 361 -16.30 -11.86 -1.86
N ASP A 362 -17.56 -12.08 -1.47
CA ASP A 362 -18.11 -13.44 -1.26
C ASP A 362 -18.18 -14.27 -2.54
N ASP A 363 -18.40 -13.64 -3.68
CA ASP A 363 -18.41 -14.26 -5.00
C ASP A 363 -17.01 -14.58 -5.55
N GLY A 364 -15.94 -14.26 -4.78
CA GLY A 364 -14.54 -14.44 -5.17
C GLY A 364 -13.95 -13.29 -5.94
N SER A 365 -14.76 -12.33 -6.39
CA SER A 365 -14.25 -11.13 -7.05
C SER A 365 -13.44 -10.25 -6.09
N LEU A 366 -12.65 -9.34 -6.65
CA LEU A 366 -11.74 -8.48 -5.94
C LEU A 366 -12.13 -7.01 -6.15
N VAL A 367 -12.06 -6.23 -5.09
CA VAL A 367 -12.18 -4.77 -5.13
C VAL A 367 -10.86 -4.18 -4.69
N THR A 368 -10.21 -3.46 -5.60
CA THR A 368 -8.98 -2.71 -5.34
C THR A 368 -9.27 -1.23 -5.40
N VAL A 369 -8.88 -0.48 -4.37
CA VAL A 369 -8.96 0.98 -4.31
C VAL A 369 -7.56 1.57 -4.29
N TRP A 370 -7.36 2.74 -4.91
CA TRP A 370 -6.10 3.48 -4.90
C TRP A 370 -6.35 4.97 -5.08
N TYR A 371 -5.34 5.81 -4.86
CA TYR A 371 -5.40 7.21 -5.27
C TYR A 371 -4.57 7.47 -6.53
N GLU A 372 -4.96 8.45 -7.31
CA GLU A 372 -4.28 8.77 -8.56
C GLU A 372 -4.53 10.19 -9.02
N ALA A 373 -3.46 10.89 -9.43
CA ALA A 373 -3.57 12.11 -10.21
C ALA A 373 -3.93 11.75 -11.66
N MET A 374 -5.06 12.23 -12.15
CA MET A 374 -5.54 11.99 -13.50
C MET A 374 -5.43 13.25 -14.35
N LYS A 375 -5.28 13.08 -15.68
CA LYS A 375 -5.07 14.18 -16.64
C LYS A 375 -6.15 15.24 -16.59
N ASP A 376 -7.40 14.82 -16.45
CA ASP A 376 -8.56 15.71 -16.54
C ASP A 376 -9.16 16.05 -15.15
N MET A 377 -8.42 15.76 -14.07
CA MET A 377 -8.85 16.06 -12.72
C MET A 377 -7.95 17.11 -12.08
N PRO A 378 -8.51 18.08 -11.33
CA PRO A 378 -7.73 19.17 -10.72
C PRO A 378 -6.84 18.67 -9.57
N ARG A 379 -7.18 17.53 -8.99
CA ARG A 379 -6.48 16.91 -7.85
C ARG A 379 -6.44 15.39 -8.01
N ALA A 380 -5.62 14.73 -7.20
CA ALA A 380 -5.66 13.28 -7.08
C ALA A 380 -6.99 12.81 -6.48
N VAL A 381 -7.56 11.79 -7.08
CA VAL A 381 -8.85 11.19 -6.74
C VAL A 381 -8.67 9.75 -6.27
N LEU A 382 -9.68 9.24 -5.57
CA LEU A 382 -9.78 7.81 -5.31
C LEU A 382 -10.38 7.12 -6.53
N ARG A 383 -9.74 6.04 -6.94
CA ARG A 383 -10.23 5.13 -7.99
C ARG A 383 -10.46 3.74 -7.41
N GLN A 384 -11.29 2.99 -8.09
CA GLN A 384 -11.59 1.59 -7.75
C GLN A 384 -11.60 0.75 -9.03
N ALA A 385 -11.09 -0.48 -8.93
CA ALA A 385 -11.37 -1.53 -9.89
C ALA A 385 -12.11 -2.69 -9.19
N LYS A 386 -13.14 -3.21 -9.87
CA LYS A 386 -13.76 -4.52 -9.55
C LYS A 386 -13.27 -5.51 -10.60
N TRP A 387 -12.71 -6.62 -10.16
CA TRP A 387 -12.03 -7.56 -11.06
C TRP A 387 -12.00 -8.99 -10.53
N SER A 388 -11.72 -9.94 -11.40
CA SER A 388 -11.50 -11.34 -11.04
C SER A 388 -10.10 -11.78 -11.40
N LEU A 389 -9.53 -12.61 -10.55
CA LEU A 389 -8.27 -13.30 -10.83
C LEU A 389 -8.58 -14.54 -11.67
N GLU A 390 -7.97 -14.64 -12.85
CA GLU A 390 -8.10 -15.78 -13.77
C GLU A 390 -6.76 -16.52 -13.87
N GLY A 391 -6.78 -17.86 -13.83
CA GLY A 391 -5.59 -18.71 -13.93
C GLY A 391 -5.30 -19.49 -12.67
#